data_022fb1aff666d979b722e76c2fa2d9a4
#
_entry.id   022fb1aff666d979b722e76c2fa2d9a4
#
_cell.length_a   1.000
_cell.length_b   1.000
_cell.length_c   1.000
_cell.angle_alpha   90.00
_cell.angle_beta   90.00
_cell.angle_gamma   90.00
#
_symmetry.space_group_name_H-M   'P 1'
#
loop_
_entity.id
_entity.type
_entity.pdbx_description
1 polymer ?
#
loop_
_entity_poly.entity_id
_entity_poly.type
_entity_poly.pdbx_seq_one_letter_code
_entity_poly.pdbx_strand_id
1 'polypeptide(L)' 'MDIAKIPTKREHYWNLVDLGEGWLHVDATPRKDHVSIFLWTDKELMSYSARNYRSHNYDHALYPEVNGRE' A
#
# COMPACT_ATOMS: atom_id res chain seq x y z
N MET A 1 -8.55 14.03 5.79
CA MET A 1 -7.71 13.00 5.18
C MET A 1 -6.58 12.63 6.13
N ASP A 2 -6.44 11.36 6.42
CA ASP A 2 -5.37 10.84 7.28
C ASP A 2 -4.36 10.09 6.44
N ILE A 3 -3.08 10.19 6.81
CA ILE A 3 -1.98 9.55 6.07
C ILE A 3 -1.06 8.83 7.05
N ALA A 4 -0.77 7.56 6.77
CA ALA A 4 0.24 6.79 7.48
C ALA A 4 1.31 6.32 6.50
N LYS A 5 2.55 6.26 6.95
CA LYS A 5 3.69 5.88 6.12
C LYS A 5 4.18 4.49 6.50
N ILE A 6 4.36 3.62 5.53
CA ILE A 6 4.80 2.24 5.74
C ILE A 6 6.26 2.07 5.31
N PRO A 7 7.21 1.85 6.24
CA PRO A 7 8.58 1.49 5.90
C PRO A 7 8.68 -0.01 5.63
N THR A 8 9.61 -0.39 4.76
CA THR A 8 9.94 -1.80 4.50
C THR A 8 11.41 -2.07 4.83
N LYS A 9 11.79 -3.36 4.87
CA LYS A 9 13.19 -3.77 5.12
C LYS A 9 14.15 -3.29 4.04
N ARG A 10 13.65 -2.90 2.85
CA ARG A 10 14.46 -2.41 1.73
C ARG A 10 14.46 -0.88 1.64
N GLU A 11 14.13 -0.22 2.74
CA GLU A 11 14.04 1.25 2.79
C GLU A 11 13.06 1.83 1.78
N HIS A 12 12.08 1.02 1.36
CA HIS A 12 10.99 1.46 0.50
C HIS A 12 9.82 1.92 1.34
N TYR A 13 9.24 3.07 1.01
CA TYR A 13 8.12 3.65 1.76
C TYR A 13 6.96 3.93 0.84
N TRP A 14 5.75 3.72 1.36
CA TRP A 14 4.55 4.19 0.69
C TRP A 14 3.54 4.65 1.73
N ASN A 15 2.38 5.11 1.31
CA ASN A 15 1.40 5.72 2.20
C ASN A 15 0.11 4.91 2.29
N LEU A 16 -0.50 4.95 3.47
CA LEU A 16 -1.91 4.63 3.64
C LEU A 16 -2.67 5.94 3.67
N VAL A 17 -3.78 6.01 2.96
CA VAL A 17 -4.59 7.23 2.85
C VAL A 17 -6.04 6.88 3.15
N ASP A 18 -6.69 7.67 4.02
CA ASP A 18 -8.11 7.56 4.31
C ASP A 18 -8.79 8.87 3.88
N LEU A 19 -9.65 8.78 2.87
CA LEU A 19 -10.41 9.91 2.35
C LEU A 19 -11.85 9.93 2.90
N GLY A 20 -12.12 9.13 3.95
CA GLY A 20 -13.43 9.04 4.58
C GLY A 20 -14.13 7.70 4.40
N GLU A 21 -13.55 6.78 3.64
CA GLU A 21 -14.13 5.47 3.32
C GLU A 21 -13.25 4.29 3.78
N GLY A 22 -12.33 4.55 4.70
CA GLY A 22 -11.36 3.57 5.15
C GLY A 22 -9.99 3.75 4.49
N TRP A 23 -9.01 3.02 4.97
CA TRP A 23 -7.62 3.15 4.53
C TRP A 23 -7.37 2.41 3.21
N LEU A 24 -6.61 3.03 2.32
CA LEU A 24 -6.19 2.47 1.04
C LEU A 24 -4.71 2.75 0.81
N HIS A 25 -4.07 1.92 -0.02
CA HIS A 25 -2.65 2.07 -0.33
C HIS A 25 -2.41 3.07 -1.47
N VAL A 26 -1.40 3.92 -1.30
CA VAL A 26 -0.91 4.82 -2.35
C VAL A 26 0.61 4.76 -2.37
N ASP A 27 1.17 4.44 -3.53
CA ASP A 27 2.61 4.47 -3.74
C ASP A 27 2.91 5.20 -5.04
N ALA A 28 3.47 6.40 -4.93
CA ALA A 28 3.75 7.27 -6.06
C ALA A 28 5.12 7.00 -6.69
N THR A 29 5.88 6.03 -6.19
CA THR A 29 7.21 5.72 -6.72
C THR A 29 7.11 5.21 -8.16
N PRO A 30 7.86 5.81 -9.11
CA PRO A 30 7.89 5.32 -10.49
C PRO A 30 8.35 3.87 -10.58
N ARG A 31 7.73 3.08 -11.46
CA ARG A 31 8.04 1.65 -11.64
C ARG A 31 8.34 1.34 -13.10
N LYS A 32 9.16 0.31 -13.30
CA LYS A 32 9.50 -0.16 -14.65
C LYS A 32 8.31 -0.72 -15.40
N ASP A 33 7.33 -1.31 -14.69
CA ASP A 33 6.12 -1.86 -15.28
C ASP A 33 5.04 -0.81 -15.54
N HIS A 34 5.29 0.45 -15.18
CA HIS A 34 4.35 1.57 -15.31
C HIS A 34 3.03 1.37 -14.54
N VAL A 35 3.00 0.46 -13.58
CA VAL A 35 1.83 0.27 -12.71
C VAL A 35 1.74 1.43 -11.72
N SER A 36 0.55 2.00 -11.59
CA SER A 36 0.27 3.07 -10.64
C SER A 36 -0.51 2.52 -9.46
N ILE A 37 0.08 2.55 -8.27
CA ILE A 37 -0.60 2.12 -7.04
C ILE A 37 -1.29 3.33 -6.43
N PHE A 38 -2.57 3.48 -6.73
CA PHE A 38 -3.35 4.61 -6.27
C PHE A 38 -4.70 4.15 -5.70
N LEU A 39 -4.87 4.34 -4.40
CA LEU A 39 -6.09 3.94 -3.66
C LEU A 39 -6.41 2.46 -3.83
N TRP A 40 -5.41 1.61 -3.70
CA TRP A 40 -5.58 0.17 -3.80
C TRP A 40 -6.01 -0.44 -2.46
N THR A 41 -6.86 -1.46 -2.54
CA THR A 41 -7.18 -2.29 -1.38
C THR A 41 -5.96 -3.13 -0.98
N ASP A 42 -5.99 -3.66 0.24
CA ASP A 42 -4.91 -4.53 0.71
C ASP A 42 -4.81 -5.80 -0.16
N LYS A 43 -5.95 -6.36 -0.56
CA LYS A 43 -5.99 -7.54 -1.45
C LYS A 43 -5.32 -7.25 -2.78
N GLU A 44 -5.59 -6.09 -3.38
CA GLU A 44 -4.97 -5.68 -4.64
C GLU A 44 -3.45 -5.54 -4.50
N LEU A 45 -3.01 -4.87 -3.43
CA LEU A 45 -1.58 -4.66 -3.19
C LEU A 45 -0.86 -5.98 -2.90
N MET A 46 -1.43 -6.84 -2.07
CA MET A 46 -0.79 -8.12 -1.73
C MET A 46 -0.69 -9.03 -2.95
N SER A 47 -1.68 -9.03 -3.83
CA SER A 47 -1.63 -9.79 -5.09
C SER A 47 -0.52 -9.26 -6.01
N TYR A 48 -0.40 -7.95 -6.14
CA TYR A 48 0.67 -7.32 -6.91
C TYR A 48 2.04 -7.63 -6.31
N SER A 49 2.18 -7.48 -4.99
CA SER A 49 3.42 -7.73 -4.28
C SER A 49 3.90 -9.17 -4.45
N ALA A 50 3.00 -10.15 -4.36
CA ALA A 50 3.33 -11.56 -4.52
C ALA A 50 3.90 -11.86 -5.92
N ARG A 51 3.44 -11.15 -6.95
CA ARG A 51 3.93 -11.30 -8.32
C ARG A 51 5.20 -10.49 -8.61
N ASN A 52 5.61 -9.63 -7.68
CA ASN A 52 6.73 -8.72 -7.84
C ASN A 52 7.74 -8.88 -6.70
N TYR A 53 8.08 -10.13 -6.40
CA TYR A 53 9.11 -10.48 -5.41
C TYR A 53 8.82 -9.91 -4.02
N ARG A 54 7.54 -9.88 -3.63
CA ARG A 54 7.08 -9.33 -2.35
C ARG A 54 7.51 -7.88 -2.15
N SER A 55 7.36 -7.08 -3.18
CA SER A 55 7.81 -5.68 -3.19
C SER A 55 7.13 -4.81 -2.12
N HIS A 56 5.93 -5.16 -1.69
CA HIS A 56 5.13 -4.36 -0.75
C HIS A 56 4.67 -5.16 0.47
N ASN A 57 5.52 -6.01 1.00
CA ASN A 57 5.21 -6.72 2.25
C ASN A 57 5.43 -5.80 3.44
N TYR A 58 4.51 -5.85 4.42
CA TYR A 58 4.62 -5.06 5.65
C TYR A 58 3.94 -5.80 6.81
N ASP A 59 4.22 -5.37 8.04
CA ASP A 59 3.60 -5.93 9.22
C ASP A 59 2.23 -5.26 9.46
N HIS A 60 1.16 -5.98 9.12
CA HIS A 60 -0.20 -5.47 9.23
C HIS A 60 -0.60 -5.08 10.66
N ALA A 61 0.05 -5.68 11.67
CA ALA A 61 -0.27 -5.40 13.07
C ALA A 61 0.18 -4.00 13.53
N LEU A 62 1.11 -3.37 12.80
CA LEU A 62 1.68 -2.07 13.19
C LEU A 62 0.95 -0.88 12.58
N TYR A 63 -0.04 -1.11 11.72
CA TYR A 63 -0.68 -0.06 10.93
C TYR A 63 -2.19 -0.17 10.99
N PRO A 64 -2.92 0.92 10.63
CA PRO A 64 -4.37 0.85 10.53
C PRO A 64 -4.83 -0.24 9.58
N GLU A 65 -5.96 -0.87 9.87
CA GLU A 65 -6.56 -1.86 8.98
C GLU A 65 -6.91 -1.22 7.64
N VAL A 66 -6.43 -1.83 6.55
CA VAL A 66 -6.64 -1.32 5.19
C VAL A 66 -7.97 -1.85 4.68
N ASN A 67 -9.04 -1.19 5.05
CA ASN A 67 -10.41 -1.63 4.82
C ASN A 67 -11.21 -0.74 3.85
N GLY A 68 -10.54 0.17 3.15
CA GLY A 68 -11.22 1.01 2.16
C GLY A 68 -11.82 0.19 1.04
N ARG A 69 -13.03 0.52 0.62
CA ARG A 69 -13.78 -0.15 -0.45
C ARG A 69 -14.11 -1.62 -0.18
N GLU A 70 -14.20 -1.99 1.08
CA GLU A 70 -14.72 -3.30 1.47
C GLU A 70 -16.25 -3.31 1.54
#